data_b6b8a7d9cc11d6f91812f46058be76ee
#
_entry.id   b6b8a7d9cc11d6f91812f46058be76ee
#
_cell.length_a   1.000
_cell.length_b   1.000
_cell.length_c   1.000
_cell.angle_alpha   90.00
_cell.angle_beta   90.00
_cell.angle_gamma   90.00
#
_symmetry.space_group_name_H-M   'P 1'
#
loop_
_entity.id
_entity.type
_entity.pdbx_description
1 polymer ?
#
loop_
_entity_poly.entity_id
_entity_poly.type
_entity_poly.pdbx_seq_one_letter_code
_entity_poly.pdbx_strand_id
1 'polypeptide(L)'
;MSPFLQTATDTGWNLSHTYTTLPGVFFAAAKPMVASKPQLVIFNHALAQDLGLALGQASEQELAELFGGKALPPGAQPIAQAYAGHQFGHFTMLGDGRAVLLGEQVTPAGQRFDLQFKGSGQTPFSRRGDGKAALAPMLREYIISEAMFALGIPTTRSLAVVATGEPVYRENVLPGAMLTRVAASHIRVGTFEYAASIGADNRALSAVEGQGGRSPLEALADYTIARHYPEIGPRADRYVAFFDAVAERQARLIARWQCVGFIHGVMNTDNMALAGETIDYGPCAFMDAFNPATVFSSIDQHGRYAFGNQPRIAAWNLARFAETLLSLFADDEQQAIAIGQQALARFNERFNHHYSLGMQAKLGLVNHEEADVGLVTDLLTLMQQHAADYTNTFRRLSGSAAESAENYGTKGNALPGTDALFAAAEFTAWAGRWWARVKQQNISPAEALANMRAVNPAVIPRNHKVEEALAAAVSAGDLSVMGSLLKALKNPFVETEANLAYRSPAPETGEPYRTFCGT
;
A
#
# COMPACT_ATOMS: atom_id res chain seq x y z
N MET A 1 -0.46 -36.12 -2.29
CA MET A 1 -1.00 -34.94 -2.99
C MET A 1 -2.42 -35.25 -3.39
N SER A 2 -3.38 -34.42 -3.02
CA SER A 2 -4.77 -34.57 -3.48
C SER A 2 -4.86 -34.45 -4.99
N PRO A 3 -5.70 -35.26 -5.67
CA PRO A 3 -5.97 -35.13 -7.10
C PRO A 3 -6.41 -33.72 -7.52
N PHE A 4 -7.04 -32.98 -6.60
CA PHE A 4 -7.58 -31.63 -6.80
C PHE A 4 -6.51 -30.58 -7.18
N LEU A 5 -5.25 -30.77 -6.79
CA LEU A 5 -4.16 -29.82 -7.07
C LEU A 5 -3.30 -30.20 -8.29
N GLN A 6 -3.64 -31.27 -9.00
CA GLN A 6 -2.75 -31.86 -10.00
C GLN A 6 -2.88 -31.30 -11.42
N THR A 7 -3.97 -30.60 -11.75
CA THR A 7 -4.15 -30.04 -13.11
C THR A 7 -4.37 -28.54 -13.10
N ALA A 8 -3.61 -27.81 -13.91
CA ALA A 8 -3.73 -26.35 -14.03
C ALA A 8 -5.11 -25.94 -14.56
N THR A 9 -5.70 -26.75 -15.42
CA THR A 9 -7.00 -26.49 -16.06
C THR A 9 -8.18 -26.57 -15.11
N ASP A 10 -8.11 -27.42 -14.07
CA ASP A 10 -9.24 -27.64 -13.15
C ASP A 10 -9.25 -26.63 -12.00
N THR A 11 -8.11 -26.02 -11.69
CA THR A 11 -7.94 -25.11 -10.56
C THR A 11 -7.74 -23.65 -10.98
N GLY A 12 -7.71 -23.37 -12.27
CA GLY A 12 -7.59 -22.00 -12.82
C GLY A 12 -6.17 -21.41 -12.78
N TRP A 13 -5.15 -22.20 -12.41
CA TRP A 13 -3.76 -21.74 -12.45
C TRP A 13 -3.32 -21.49 -13.90
N ASN A 14 -2.86 -20.27 -14.18
CA ASN A 14 -2.34 -19.84 -15.47
C ASN A 14 -1.11 -18.95 -15.21
N LEU A 15 -0.02 -19.59 -14.77
CA LEU A 15 1.20 -18.88 -14.40
C LEU A 15 2.09 -18.61 -15.61
N SER A 16 2.49 -17.35 -15.76
CA SER A 16 3.54 -16.89 -16.66
C SER A 16 4.79 -16.48 -15.84
N HIS A 17 5.92 -16.34 -16.53
CA HIS A 17 7.23 -16.08 -15.93
C HIS A 17 7.97 -15.00 -16.69
N THR A 18 7.30 -13.89 -17.02
CA THR A 18 7.89 -12.87 -17.88
C THR A 18 9.04 -12.13 -17.19
N TYR A 19 9.05 -12.05 -15.85
CA TYR A 19 10.18 -11.48 -15.12
C TYR A 19 11.50 -12.22 -15.36
N THR A 20 11.44 -13.53 -15.59
CA THR A 20 12.64 -14.34 -15.88
C THR A 20 13.20 -14.16 -17.30
N THR A 21 12.54 -13.36 -18.15
CA THR A 21 13.11 -12.92 -19.43
C THR A 21 14.12 -11.77 -19.27
N LEU A 22 14.17 -11.14 -18.10
CA LEU A 22 15.19 -10.16 -17.73
C LEU A 22 16.56 -10.84 -17.58
N PRO A 23 17.67 -10.07 -17.65
CA PRO A 23 18.99 -10.58 -17.31
C PRO A 23 19.03 -11.33 -15.98
N GLY A 24 19.75 -12.44 -15.92
CA GLY A 24 19.83 -13.31 -14.73
C GLY A 24 20.37 -12.64 -13.44
N VAL A 25 20.89 -11.42 -13.55
CA VAL A 25 21.29 -10.61 -12.41
C VAL A 25 20.12 -10.13 -11.55
N PHE A 26 18.89 -10.07 -12.10
CA PHE A 26 17.71 -9.58 -11.42
C PHE A 26 17.01 -10.59 -10.53
N PHE A 27 17.37 -11.86 -10.59
CA PHE A 27 16.75 -12.90 -9.80
C PHE A 27 17.68 -14.09 -9.56
N ALA A 28 17.35 -14.87 -8.57
CA ALA A 28 17.96 -16.17 -8.34
C ALA A 28 16.88 -17.22 -8.14
N ALA A 29 17.14 -18.46 -8.57
CA ALA A 29 16.26 -19.58 -8.26
C ALA A 29 16.16 -19.74 -6.74
N ALA A 30 14.96 -19.88 -6.23
CA ALA A 30 14.69 -20.04 -4.81
C ALA A 30 13.60 -21.08 -4.59
N LYS A 31 13.70 -21.84 -3.50
CA LYS A 31 12.65 -22.77 -3.10
C LYS A 31 12.00 -22.23 -1.83
N PRO A 32 10.68 -22.05 -1.79
CA PRO A 32 10.04 -21.72 -0.53
C PRO A 32 10.25 -22.85 0.48
N MET A 33 10.39 -22.48 1.75
CA MET A 33 10.39 -23.45 2.84
C MET A 33 9.05 -24.22 2.84
N VAL A 34 9.10 -25.45 3.30
CA VAL A 34 7.92 -26.27 3.51
C VAL A 34 7.49 -26.12 4.97
N ALA A 35 6.31 -25.59 5.22
CA ALA A 35 5.76 -25.52 6.57
C ALA A 35 5.64 -26.93 7.19
N SER A 36 6.15 -27.11 8.40
CA SER A 36 6.18 -28.44 9.06
C SER A 36 4.79 -28.94 9.45
N LYS A 37 3.92 -28.02 9.89
CA LYS A 37 2.51 -28.27 10.26
C LYS A 37 1.64 -27.13 9.75
N PRO A 38 1.41 -27.05 8.42
CA PRO A 38 0.66 -25.94 7.85
C PRO A 38 -0.80 -25.95 8.34
N GLN A 39 -1.25 -24.81 8.82
CA GLN A 39 -2.65 -24.55 9.19
C GLN A 39 -3.12 -23.30 8.49
N LEU A 40 -4.24 -23.39 7.78
CA LEU A 40 -4.85 -22.23 7.14
C LEU A 40 -5.39 -21.29 8.23
N VAL A 41 -4.89 -20.05 8.24
CA VAL A 41 -5.39 -19.02 9.16
C VAL A 41 -6.51 -18.22 8.49
N ILE A 42 -6.28 -17.82 7.23
CA ILE A 42 -7.29 -17.10 6.44
C ILE A 42 -7.03 -17.31 4.96
N PHE A 43 -8.11 -17.36 4.18
CA PHE A 43 -8.08 -17.41 2.72
C PHE A 43 -9.07 -16.41 2.13
N ASN A 44 -8.62 -15.64 1.12
CA ASN A 44 -9.42 -14.63 0.44
C ASN A 44 -10.13 -15.22 -0.77
N HIS A 45 -11.31 -15.79 -0.55
CA HIS A 45 -12.11 -16.41 -1.61
C HIS A 45 -12.48 -15.43 -2.73
N ALA A 46 -12.76 -14.16 -2.40
CA ALA A 46 -13.11 -13.15 -3.40
C ALA A 46 -11.92 -12.84 -4.32
N LEU A 47 -10.73 -12.62 -3.73
CA LEU A 47 -9.52 -12.41 -4.50
C LEU A 47 -9.15 -13.62 -5.36
N ALA A 48 -9.35 -14.85 -4.84
CA ALA A 48 -9.14 -16.06 -5.63
C ALA A 48 -10.02 -16.09 -6.88
N GLN A 49 -11.31 -15.72 -6.75
CA GLN A 49 -12.22 -15.61 -7.87
C GLN A 49 -11.79 -14.52 -8.87
N ASP A 50 -11.38 -13.34 -8.39
CA ASP A 50 -10.87 -12.25 -9.23
C ASP A 50 -9.64 -12.68 -10.04
N LEU A 51 -8.78 -13.53 -9.45
CA LEU A 51 -7.62 -14.13 -10.10
C LEU A 51 -7.97 -15.28 -11.07
N GLY A 52 -9.22 -15.71 -11.12
CA GLY A 52 -9.67 -16.85 -11.92
C GLY A 52 -9.34 -18.21 -11.31
N LEU A 53 -9.01 -18.26 -9.99
CA LEU A 53 -8.67 -19.49 -9.29
C LEU A 53 -9.93 -20.23 -8.80
N ALA A 54 -10.14 -21.46 -9.23
CA ALA A 54 -11.26 -22.32 -8.86
C ALA A 54 -10.96 -23.17 -7.61
N LEU A 55 -10.54 -22.50 -6.52
CA LEU A 55 -10.13 -23.15 -5.26
C LEU A 55 -11.27 -23.30 -4.23
N GLY A 56 -12.51 -22.96 -4.60
CA GLY A 56 -13.66 -22.97 -3.67
C GLY A 56 -14.06 -24.36 -3.16
N GLN A 57 -13.61 -25.44 -3.80
CA GLN A 57 -13.84 -26.83 -3.38
C GLN A 57 -12.65 -27.44 -2.63
N ALA A 58 -11.52 -26.72 -2.56
CA ALA A 58 -10.36 -27.20 -1.81
C ALA A 58 -10.67 -27.17 -0.31
N SER A 59 -10.27 -28.23 0.40
CA SER A 59 -10.33 -28.27 1.85
C SER A 59 -9.33 -27.29 2.48
N GLU A 60 -9.57 -26.87 3.71
CA GLU A 60 -8.63 -26.02 4.46
C GLU A 60 -7.22 -26.65 4.53
N GLN A 61 -7.14 -27.98 4.66
CA GLN A 61 -5.85 -28.68 4.68
C GLN A 61 -5.13 -28.59 3.33
N GLU A 62 -5.83 -28.73 2.21
CA GLU A 62 -5.25 -28.58 0.86
C GLU A 62 -4.77 -27.17 0.62
N LEU A 63 -5.55 -26.16 1.02
CA LEU A 63 -5.13 -24.74 0.94
C LEU A 63 -3.93 -24.46 1.85
N ALA A 64 -3.92 -25.03 3.07
CA ALA A 64 -2.78 -24.89 3.97
C ALA A 64 -1.50 -25.53 3.41
N GLU A 65 -1.59 -26.68 2.78
CA GLU A 65 -0.45 -27.36 2.15
C GLU A 65 0.06 -26.59 0.92
N LEU A 66 -0.85 -26.07 0.09
CA LEU A 66 -0.53 -25.26 -1.08
C LEU A 66 0.18 -23.96 -0.69
N PHE A 67 -0.47 -23.15 0.16
CA PHE A 67 0.04 -21.84 0.56
C PHE A 67 1.08 -21.89 1.69
N GLY A 68 1.32 -23.08 2.27
CA GLY A 68 2.42 -23.38 3.20
C GLY A 68 3.66 -23.95 2.52
N GLY A 69 3.72 -23.99 1.20
CA GLY A 69 4.89 -24.39 0.42
C GLY A 69 5.11 -25.91 0.33
N LYS A 70 4.21 -26.74 0.86
CA LYS A 70 4.31 -28.22 0.75
C LYS A 70 3.94 -28.71 -0.65
N ALA A 71 3.01 -28.04 -1.29
CA ALA A 71 2.71 -28.15 -2.71
C ALA A 71 2.91 -26.79 -3.36
N LEU A 72 3.26 -26.77 -4.64
CA LEU A 72 3.32 -25.51 -5.40
C LEU A 72 2.21 -25.51 -6.47
N PRO A 73 1.71 -24.34 -6.85
CA PRO A 73 0.79 -24.25 -7.98
C PRO A 73 1.39 -24.89 -9.23
N PRO A 74 0.57 -25.56 -10.06
CA PRO A 74 1.02 -26.07 -11.34
C PRO A 74 1.66 -24.96 -12.19
N GLY A 75 2.83 -25.25 -12.74
CA GLY A 75 3.60 -24.28 -13.56
C GLY A 75 4.45 -23.29 -12.76
N ALA A 76 4.46 -23.32 -11.42
CA ALA A 76 5.29 -22.41 -10.63
C ALA A 76 6.78 -22.60 -10.91
N GLN A 77 7.50 -21.48 -11.06
CA GLN A 77 8.97 -21.41 -11.20
C GLN A 77 9.50 -20.42 -10.17
N PRO A 78 9.69 -20.87 -8.92
CA PRO A 78 9.98 -19.96 -7.81
C PRO A 78 11.34 -19.28 -7.94
N ILE A 79 11.34 -17.95 -7.78
CA ILE A 79 12.54 -17.12 -7.79
C ILE A 79 12.50 -16.12 -6.62
N ALA A 80 13.68 -15.64 -6.21
CA ALA A 80 13.83 -14.46 -5.37
C ALA A 80 14.36 -13.31 -6.25
N GLN A 81 13.78 -12.12 -6.10
CA GLN A 81 14.15 -10.95 -6.90
C GLN A 81 15.27 -10.16 -6.22
N ALA A 82 16.21 -9.64 -7.04
CA ALA A 82 17.27 -8.75 -6.58
C ALA A 82 16.79 -7.30 -6.63
N TYR A 83 17.06 -6.53 -5.61
CA TYR A 83 16.87 -5.08 -5.55
C TYR A 83 17.82 -4.46 -4.52
N ALA A 84 17.97 -3.16 -4.55
CA ALA A 84 18.65 -2.37 -3.54
C ALA A 84 17.62 -1.43 -2.87
N GLY A 85 18.05 -0.50 -2.06
CA GLY A 85 17.19 0.53 -1.54
C GLY A 85 17.91 1.48 -0.61
N HIS A 86 17.42 2.71 -0.55
CA HIS A 86 17.82 3.68 0.45
C HIS A 86 16.95 3.52 1.68
N GLN A 87 17.47 2.76 2.66
CA GLN A 87 16.80 2.56 3.95
C GLN A 87 17.14 3.73 4.88
N PHE A 88 16.16 4.52 5.29
CA PHE A 88 16.36 5.76 6.04
C PHE A 88 17.38 6.71 5.38
N GLY A 89 17.49 6.67 4.05
CA GLY A 89 18.41 7.49 3.27
C GLY A 89 19.79 6.85 3.01
N HIS A 90 20.06 5.65 3.52
CA HIS A 90 21.32 4.92 3.33
C HIS A 90 21.15 3.82 2.29
N PHE A 91 21.94 3.86 1.22
CA PHE A 91 21.94 2.84 0.18
C PHE A 91 22.34 1.48 0.73
N THR A 92 21.58 0.45 0.43
CA THR A 92 21.80 -0.91 0.91
C THR A 92 21.43 -1.92 -0.18
N MET A 93 22.30 -2.89 -0.45
CA MET A 93 21.97 -4.04 -1.29
C MET A 93 21.02 -4.96 -0.52
N LEU A 94 19.89 -5.25 -1.13
CA LEU A 94 18.78 -6.00 -0.52
C LEU A 94 18.42 -7.21 -1.38
N GLY A 95 17.19 -7.39 -1.67
CA GLY A 95 16.56 -8.47 -2.42
C GLY A 95 15.50 -9.18 -1.58
N ASP A 96 14.80 -10.11 -2.18
CA ASP A 96 13.77 -10.90 -1.52
C ASP A 96 14.39 -11.89 -0.50
N GLY A 97 14.85 -11.35 0.63
CA GLY A 97 15.52 -12.14 1.66
C GLY A 97 14.61 -13.09 2.45
N ARG A 98 13.30 -12.94 2.30
CA ARG A 98 12.25 -13.77 2.95
C ARG A 98 11.01 -13.96 2.09
N ALA A 99 11.13 -13.70 0.79
CA ALA A 99 10.01 -13.81 -0.12
C ALA A 99 10.42 -14.56 -1.39
N VAL A 100 9.48 -15.27 -1.98
CA VAL A 100 9.68 -16.06 -3.19
C VAL A 100 8.53 -15.82 -4.13
N LEU A 101 8.82 -15.29 -5.32
CA LEU A 101 7.86 -15.13 -6.41
C LEU A 101 7.62 -16.49 -7.07
N LEU A 102 6.37 -16.95 -7.09
CA LEU A 102 5.99 -18.23 -7.69
C LEU A 102 5.79 -18.14 -9.20
N GLY A 103 5.42 -16.96 -9.67
CA GLY A 103 5.06 -16.65 -11.05
C GLY A 103 4.03 -15.54 -11.09
N GLU A 104 3.53 -15.26 -12.30
CA GLU A 104 2.56 -14.22 -12.59
C GLU A 104 1.25 -14.88 -13.02
N GLN A 105 0.21 -14.84 -12.17
CA GLN A 105 -1.12 -15.34 -12.53
C GLN A 105 -1.75 -14.44 -13.58
N VAL A 106 -2.12 -15.03 -14.70
CA VAL A 106 -2.87 -14.35 -15.77
C VAL A 106 -4.35 -14.66 -15.57
N THR A 107 -5.13 -13.63 -15.27
CA THR A 107 -6.57 -13.76 -15.03
C THR A 107 -7.32 -14.09 -16.34
N PRO A 108 -8.58 -14.55 -16.27
CA PRO A 108 -9.42 -14.72 -17.45
C PRO A 108 -9.60 -13.45 -18.30
N ALA A 109 -9.49 -12.26 -17.67
CA ALA A 109 -9.51 -10.97 -18.37
C ALA A 109 -8.15 -10.55 -18.96
N GLY A 110 -7.12 -11.40 -18.87
CA GLY A 110 -5.77 -11.13 -19.37
C GLY A 110 -4.92 -10.22 -18.49
N GLN A 111 -5.40 -9.84 -17.32
CA GLN A 111 -4.60 -9.09 -16.34
C GLN A 111 -3.57 -10.02 -15.71
N ARG A 112 -2.42 -9.45 -15.32
CA ARG A 112 -1.28 -10.21 -14.79
C ARG A 112 -0.91 -9.72 -13.40
N PHE A 113 -0.85 -10.65 -12.45
CA PHE A 113 -0.51 -10.38 -11.06
C PHE A 113 0.60 -11.32 -10.57
N ASP A 114 1.60 -10.76 -9.94
CA ASP A 114 2.62 -11.53 -9.22
C ASP A 114 2.00 -12.25 -8.03
N LEU A 115 2.35 -13.53 -7.85
CA LEU A 115 2.05 -14.31 -6.66
C LEU A 115 3.35 -14.57 -5.91
N GLN A 116 3.46 -14.02 -4.69
CA GLN A 116 4.67 -14.09 -3.89
C GLN A 116 4.39 -14.65 -2.50
N PHE A 117 5.14 -15.65 -2.08
CA PHE A 117 5.17 -16.09 -0.70
C PHE A 117 6.10 -15.18 0.12
N LYS A 118 5.60 -14.62 1.22
CA LYS A 118 6.36 -13.81 2.18
C LYS A 118 6.49 -14.53 3.52
N GLY A 119 7.66 -14.56 4.09
CA GLY A 119 7.98 -15.41 5.25
C GLY A 119 8.31 -16.86 4.85
N SER A 120 8.73 -17.07 3.61
CA SER A 120 8.88 -18.38 2.96
C SER A 120 10.27 -19.02 3.14
N GLY A 121 11.02 -18.60 4.14
CA GLY A 121 12.35 -19.12 4.44
C GLY A 121 13.49 -18.39 3.73
N GLN A 122 14.66 -18.94 3.84
CA GLN A 122 15.88 -18.34 3.30
C GLN A 122 15.93 -18.39 1.79
N THR A 123 16.47 -17.32 1.22
CA THR A 123 16.80 -17.16 -0.21
C THR A 123 18.26 -16.75 -0.35
N PRO A 124 18.81 -16.70 -1.57
CA PRO A 124 20.14 -16.14 -1.81
C PRO A 124 20.35 -14.69 -1.32
N PHE A 125 19.25 -13.95 -1.08
CA PHE A 125 19.28 -12.56 -0.62
C PHE A 125 19.01 -12.40 0.89
N SER A 126 18.88 -13.48 1.66
CA SER A 126 18.58 -13.43 3.11
C SER A 126 19.70 -12.88 3.97
N ARG A 127 20.90 -12.76 3.40
CA ARG A 127 22.09 -12.35 4.15
C ARG A 127 22.28 -13.24 5.39
N ARG A 128 22.03 -12.72 6.61
CA ARG A 128 22.09 -13.48 7.88
C ARG A 128 20.71 -13.78 8.46
N GLY A 129 19.65 -13.39 7.76
CA GLY A 129 18.26 -13.62 8.21
C GLY A 129 17.82 -15.08 8.04
N ASP A 130 16.85 -15.50 8.84
CA ASP A 130 16.22 -16.83 8.75
C ASP A 130 15.15 -16.93 7.64
N GLY A 131 14.80 -15.80 7.04
CA GLY A 131 13.78 -15.72 6.00
C GLY A 131 12.36 -16.00 6.48
N LYS A 132 12.14 -16.18 7.77
CA LYS A 132 10.84 -16.46 8.38
C LYS A 132 10.10 -15.18 8.76
N ALA A 133 8.78 -15.29 8.91
CA ALA A 133 7.93 -14.22 9.41
C ALA A 133 7.04 -14.72 10.55
N ALA A 134 6.76 -13.86 11.52
CA ALA A 134 5.82 -14.16 12.60
C ALA A 134 4.38 -13.93 12.15
N LEU A 135 3.42 -14.57 12.83
CA LEU A 135 1.99 -14.54 12.48
C LEU A 135 1.39 -13.12 12.55
N ALA A 136 1.65 -12.38 13.62
CA ALA A 136 1.04 -11.05 13.78
C ALA A 136 1.38 -10.07 12.63
N PRO A 137 2.64 -9.90 12.20
CA PRO A 137 2.96 -9.08 11.03
C PRO A 137 2.27 -9.52 9.74
N MET A 138 2.10 -10.84 9.51
CA MET A 138 1.43 -11.35 8.31
C MET A 138 -0.08 -11.08 8.34
N LEU A 139 -0.71 -11.21 9.50
CA LEU A 139 -2.11 -10.85 9.69
C LEU A 139 -2.34 -9.33 9.60
N ARG A 140 -1.41 -8.51 10.12
CA ARG A 140 -1.46 -7.05 9.96
C ARG A 140 -1.43 -6.67 8.49
N GLU A 141 -0.50 -7.23 7.71
CA GLU A 141 -0.42 -6.97 6.27
C GLU A 141 -1.73 -7.39 5.57
N TYR A 142 -2.32 -8.53 5.94
CA TYR A 142 -3.61 -8.96 5.42
C TYR A 142 -4.73 -7.95 5.74
N ILE A 143 -4.89 -7.57 7.00
CA ILE A 143 -5.95 -6.65 7.43
C ILE A 143 -5.82 -5.30 6.73
N ILE A 144 -4.62 -4.72 6.72
CA ILE A 144 -4.41 -3.37 6.19
C ILE A 144 -4.49 -3.36 4.66
N SER A 145 -3.92 -4.34 3.96
CA SER A 145 -3.99 -4.40 2.49
C SER A 145 -5.43 -4.53 1.99
N GLU A 146 -6.23 -5.39 2.64
CA GLU A 146 -7.64 -5.55 2.27
C GLU A 146 -8.50 -4.32 2.66
N ALA A 147 -8.18 -3.64 3.76
CA ALA A 147 -8.81 -2.37 4.11
C ALA A 147 -8.47 -1.27 3.10
N MET A 148 -7.21 -1.16 2.66
CA MET A 148 -6.78 -0.21 1.63
C MET A 148 -7.50 -0.48 0.30
N PHE A 149 -7.63 -1.75 -0.09
CA PHE A 149 -8.40 -2.13 -1.27
C PHE A 149 -9.87 -1.69 -1.14
N ALA A 150 -10.51 -1.96 0.00
CA ALA A 150 -11.90 -1.54 0.25
C ALA A 150 -12.07 -0.02 0.25
N LEU A 151 -11.07 0.75 0.65
CA LEU A 151 -11.00 2.21 0.56
C LEU A 151 -10.75 2.72 -0.88
N GLY A 152 -10.57 1.82 -1.86
CA GLY A 152 -10.28 2.17 -3.25
C GLY A 152 -8.86 2.69 -3.48
N ILE A 153 -7.92 2.42 -2.57
CA ILE A 153 -6.52 2.83 -2.67
C ILE A 153 -5.74 1.72 -3.37
N PRO A 154 -4.95 2.02 -4.44
CA PRO A 154 -4.11 1.02 -5.09
C PRO A 154 -3.15 0.35 -4.09
N THR A 155 -3.17 -0.96 -4.04
CA THR A 155 -2.48 -1.74 -3.01
C THR A 155 -2.19 -3.15 -3.47
N THR A 156 -1.11 -3.74 -2.97
CA THR A 156 -0.95 -5.19 -2.98
C THR A 156 -2.08 -5.83 -2.18
N ARG A 157 -2.46 -7.06 -2.54
CA ARG A 157 -3.54 -7.83 -1.93
C ARG A 157 -2.96 -9.04 -1.19
N SER A 158 -3.76 -9.60 -0.30
CA SER A 158 -3.42 -10.78 0.49
C SER A 158 -4.36 -11.93 0.16
N LEU A 159 -3.82 -13.03 -0.38
CA LEU A 159 -4.62 -14.18 -0.81
C LEU A 159 -4.81 -15.19 0.33
N ALA A 160 -3.73 -15.52 1.05
CA ALA A 160 -3.77 -16.48 2.15
C ALA A 160 -2.73 -16.15 3.22
N VAL A 161 -3.03 -16.50 4.47
CA VAL A 161 -2.06 -16.62 5.56
C VAL A 161 -2.13 -18.04 6.10
N VAL A 162 -0.96 -18.68 6.19
CA VAL A 162 -0.79 -20.03 6.72
C VAL A 162 0.17 -20.00 7.89
N ALA A 163 -0.24 -20.50 9.06
CA ALA A 163 0.66 -20.77 10.17
C ALA A 163 1.56 -21.96 9.81
N THR A 164 2.88 -21.83 10.02
CA THR A 164 3.84 -22.85 9.57
C THR A 164 4.02 -24.01 10.55
N GLY A 165 3.56 -23.84 11.79
CA GLY A 165 3.81 -24.79 12.88
C GLY A 165 5.24 -24.71 13.42
N GLU A 166 6.03 -23.74 12.98
CA GLU A 166 7.41 -23.53 13.40
C GLU A 166 7.56 -22.24 14.20
N PRO A 167 8.42 -22.20 15.22
CA PRO A 167 8.72 -20.96 15.94
C PRO A 167 9.59 -20.04 15.09
N VAL A 168 9.40 -18.75 15.30
CA VAL A 168 10.26 -17.66 14.82
C VAL A 168 10.92 -17.01 16.03
N TYR A 169 12.24 -17.05 16.06
CA TYR A 169 13.02 -16.51 17.16
C TYR A 169 13.36 -15.06 16.89
N ARG A 170 12.85 -14.17 17.74
CA ARG A 170 13.14 -12.73 17.80
C ARG A 170 13.52 -12.42 19.26
N GLU A 171 13.18 -11.27 19.79
CA GLU A 171 13.30 -11.02 21.24
C GLU A 171 12.48 -12.04 22.05
N ASN A 172 11.36 -12.47 21.49
CA ASN A 172 10.52 -13.53 22.01
C ASN A 172 10.36 -14.64 20.97
N VAL A 173 9.90 -15.82 21.41
CA VAL A 173 9.51 -16.91 20.52
C VAL A 173 8.10 -16.64 20.03
N LEU A 174 7.93 -16.53 18.73
CA LEU A 174 6.68 -16.17 18.07
C LEU A 174 6.20 -17.29 17.14
N PRO A 175 4.88 -17.49 16.95
CA PRO A 175 4.38 -18.42 15.94
C PRO A 175 4.75 -17.93 14.55
N GLY A 176 5.28 -18.84 13.72
CA GLY A 176 5.67 -18.56 12.34
C GLY A 176 4.48 -18.62 11.39
N ALA A 177 4.51 -17.78 10.35
CA ALA A 177 3.50 -17.78 9.30
C ALA A 177 4.09 -17.41 7.93
N MET A 178 3.35 -17.78 6.89
CA MET A 178 3.60 -17.42 5.51
C MET A 178 2.38 -16.70 4.94
N LEU A 179 2.62 -15.56 4.29
CA LEU A 179 1.60 -14.78 3.58
C LEU A 179 1.76 -15.01 2.08
N THR A 180 0.66 -15.25 1.37
CA THR A 180 0.62 -15.18 -0.10
C THR A 180 0.17 -13.78 -0.50
N ARG A 181 1.12 -12.98 -0.99
CA ARG A 181 0.90 -11.62 -1.48
C ARG A 181 0.65 -11.63 -2.98
N VAL A 182 -0.29 -10.79 -3.40
CA VAL A 182 -0.66 -10.56 -4.81
C VAL A 182 -0.39 -9.10 -5.15
N ALA A 183 0.31 -8.84 -6.24
CA ALA A 183 0.65 -7.49 -6.69
C ALA A 183 0.57 -7.36 -8.20
N ALA A 184 0.34 -6.17 -8.73
CA ALA A 184 0.51 -5.91 -10.18
C ALA A 184 1.95 -6.21 -10.62
N SER A 185 2.94 -5.89 -9.80
CA SER A 185 4.30 -6.46 -9.78
C SER A 185 5.03 -6.07 -8.49
N HIS A 186 6.16 -6.74 -8.23
CA HIS A 186 7.07 -6.39 -7.13
C HIS A 186 8.25 -5.52 -7.59
N ILE A 187 8.19 -4.94 -8.81
CA ILE A 187 9.21 -3.98 -9.29
C ILE A 187 9.07 -2.68 -8.49
N ARG A 188 10.15 -2.24 -7.90
CA ARG A 188 10.21 -1.08 -7.02
C ARG A 188 11.32 -0.12 -7.46
N VAL A 189 11.34 1.09 -6.93
CA VAL A 189 12.47 2.03 -7.19
C VAL A 189 13.79 1.34 -6.88
N GLY A 190 13.86 0.58 -5.79
CA GLY A 190 15.05 -0.19 -5.43
C GLY A 190 15.51 -1.23 -6.46
N THR A 191 14.62 -1.74 -7.33
CA THR A 191 15.04 -2.62 -8.43
C THR A 191 15.86 -1.85 -9.47
N PHE A 192 15.48 -0.59 -9.75
CA PHE A 192 16.23 0.31 -10.63
C PHE A 192 17.54 0.79 -9.99
N GLU A 193 17.55 1.07 -8.69
CA GLU A 193 18.78 1.38 -7.95
C GLU A 193 19.79 0.23 -8.03
N TYR A 194 19.31 -1.00 -7.90
CA TYR A 194 20.14 -2.20 -8.12
C TYR A 194 20.69 -2.26 -9.55
N ALA A 195 19.81 -2.09 -10.56
CA ALA A 195 20.20 -2.13 -11.97
C ALA A 195 21.28 -1.09 -12.31
N ALA A 196 21.15 0.13 -11.78
CA ALA A 196 22.12 1.20 -11.97
C ALA A 196 23.46 0.90 -11.28
N SER A 197 23.43 0.33 -10.05
CA SER A 197 24.65 0.01 -9.28
C SER A 197 25.51 -1.06 -9.94
N ILE A 198 24.90 -2.13 -10.46
CA ILE A 198 25.63 -3.20 -11.14
C ILE A 198 26.18 -2.78 -12.52
N GLY A 199 25.52 -1.82 -13.20
CA GLY A 199 25.97 -1.29 -14.49
C GLY A 199 27.23 -0.46 -14.39
N ALA A 200 27.45 0.23 -13.26
CA ALA A 200 28.65 1.02 -13.01
C ALA A 200 29.90 0.15 -12.80
N ASP A 201 29.73 -1.03 -12.16
CA ASP A 201 30.84 -1.93 -11.83
C ASP A 201 31.15 -2.97 -12.91
N ASN A 202 30.26 -3.20 -13.88
CA ASN A 202 30.35 -4.37 -14.76
C ASN A 202 29.95 -4.08 -16.22
N ARG A 203 30.82 -3.34 -16.94
CA ARG A 203 30.70 -3.23 -18.42
C ARG A 203 30.77 -4.60 -19.14
N ALA A 204 31.26 -5.64 -18.47
CA ALA A 204 31.29 -7.00 -18.98
C ALA A 204 29.92 -7.68 -19.01
N LEU A 205 28.93 -7.25 -18.21
CA LEU A 205 27.56 -7.78 -18.21
C LEU A 205 26.71 -7.26 -19.38
N SER A 206 27.16 -6.23 -20.10
CA SER A 206 26.51 -5.76 -21.35
C SER A 206 26.65 -6.74 -22.52
N ALA A 207 27.43 -7.79 -22.36
CA ALA A 207 27.68 -8.84 -23.35
C ALA A 207 27.01 -10.18 -23.01
N VAL A 208 25.88 -10.18 -22.27
CA VAL A 208 25.09 -11.41 -22.10
C VAL A 208 24.51 -11.78 -23.46
N GLU A 209 25.06 -12.87 -24.04
CA GLU A 209 24.61 -13.44 -25.31
C GLU A 209 23.08 -13.64 -25.27
N GLY A 210 22.41 -13.10 -26.27
CA GLY A 210 20.97 -13.27 -26.50
C GLY A 210 20.09 -12.02 -26.28
N GLN A 211 20.60 -10.90 -25.77
CA GLN A 211 19.80 -9.68 -25.48
C GLN A 211 20.09 -8.46 -26.37
N GLY A 212 20.74 -8.66 -27.53
CA GLY A 212 20.90 -7.57 -28.50
C GLY A 212 21.76 -6.39 -28.09
N GLY A 213 22.66 -6.54 -27.08
CA GLY A 213 23.56 -5.49 -26.61
C GLY A 213 22.93 -4.47 -25.65
N ARG A 214 21.72 -4.68 -25.14
CA ARG A 214 21.06 -3.78 -24.17
C ARG A 214 21.68 -3.90 -22.77
N SER A 215 21.76 -2.78 -22.06
CA SER A 215 22.15 -2.80 -20.66
C SER A 215 21.05 -3.43 -19.77
N PRO A 216 21.37 -4.02 -18.60
CA PRO A 216 20.38 -4.52 -17.65
C PRO A 216 19.35 -3.46 -17.27
N LEU A 217 19.76 -2.21 -17.10
CA LEU A 217 18.88 -1.08 -16.77
C LEU A 217 17.87 -0.81 -17.91
N GLU A 218 18.33 -0.79 -19.16
CA GLU A 218 17.47 -0.60 -20.34
C GLU A 218 16.47 -1.74 -20.48
N ALA A 219 16.92 -3.00 -20.31
CA ALA A 219 16.05 -4.17 -20.35
C ALA A 219 14.97 -4.11 -19.26
N LEU A 220 15.31 -3.69 -18.04
CA LEU A 220 14.37 -3.50 -16.94
C LEU A 220 13.37 -2.38 -17.24
N ALA A 221 13.84 -1.24 -17.77
CA ALA A 221 12.97 -0.12 -18.12
C ALA A 221 11.96 -0.52 -19.20
N ASP A 222 12.42 -1.17 -20.28
CA ASP A 222 11.54 -1.64 -21.35
C ASP A 222 10.53 -2.68 -20.86
N TYR A 223 10.96 -3.62 -20.03
CA TYR A 223 10.06 -4.59 -19.39
C TYR A 223 8.99 -3.91 -18.54
N THR A 224 9.40 -2.93 -17.72
CA THR A 224 8.48 -2.22 -16.83
C THR A 224 7.48 -1.37 -17.61
N ILE A 225 7.93 -0.71 -18.68
CA ILE A 225 7.05 0.03 -19.62
C ILE A 225 6.04 -0.92 -20.23
N ALA A 226 6.49 -2.03 -20.81
CA ALA A 226 5.60 -2.99 -21.48
C ALA A 226 4.56 -3.59 -20.51
N ARG A 227 4.92 -3.77 -19.24
CA ARG A 227 4.05 -4.36 -18.23
C ARG A 227 3.03 -3.39 -17.63
N HIS A 228 3.45 -2.16 -17.33
CA HIS A 228 2.65 -1.22 -16.53
C HIS A 228 2.23 0.04 -17.27
N TYR A 229 2.90 0.37 -18.38
CA TYR A 229 2.77 1.62 -19.10
C TYR A 229 2.78 1.41 -20.63
N PRO A 230 2.04 0.39 -21.16
CA PRO A 230 2.07 0.05 -22.57
C PRO A 230 1.61 1.20 -23.48
N GLU A 231 0.85 2.15 -22.93
CA GLU A 231 0.39 3.36 -23.61
C GLU A 231 1.53 4.31 -24.03
N ILE A 232 2.69 4.23 -23.40
CA ILE A 232 3.86 5.05 -23.77
C ILE A 232 4.32 4.72 -25.19
N GLY A 233 4.29 3.44 -25.58
CA GLY A 233 4.67 3.00 -26.92
C GLY A 233 6.11 3.36 -27.32
N PRO A 234 6.47 3.13 -28.58
CA PRO A 234 7.78 3.47 -29.12
C PRO A 234 7.85 4.98 -29.45
N ARG A 235 8.61 5.73 -28.65
CA ARG A 235 8.87 7.17 -28.84
C ARG A 235 10.29 7.51 -28.42
N ALA A 236 10.86 8.60 -28.95
CA ALA A 236 12.25 8.98 -28.69
C ALA A 236 12.52 9.31 -27.21
N ASP A 237 11.55 9.92 -26.53
CA ASP A 237 11.62 10.32 -25.13
C ASP A 237 10.91 9.33 -24.19
N ARG A 238 10.79 8.04 -24.57
CA ARG A 238 10.02 7.03 -23.85
C ARG A 238 10.41 6.86 -22.38
N TYR A 239 11.68 7.03 -22.03
CA TYR A 239 12.14 6.87 -20.65
C TYR A 239 11.80 8.10 -19.78
N VAL A 240 11.77 9.29 -20.38
CA VAL A 240 11.26 10.50 -19.72
C VAL A 240 9.75 10.37 -19.49
N ALA A 241 9.01 9.92 -20.52
CA ALA A 241 7.59 9.64 -20.38
C ALA A 241 7.29 8.54 -19.35
N PHE A 242 8.15 7.52 -19.25
CA PHE A 242 8.07 6.48 -18.23
C PHE A 242 8.25 7.06 -16.82
N PHE A 243 9.28 7.86 -16.59
CA PHE A 243 9.46 8.55 -15.31
C PHE A 243 8.23 9.41 -14.96
N ASP A 244 7.72 10.20 -15.91
CA ASP A 244 6.54 11.03 -15.72
C ASP A 244 5.29 10.23 -15.36
N ALA A 245 5.08 9.07 -15.99
CA ALA A 245 3.95 8.20 -15.71
C ALA A 245 4.05 7.55 -14.31
N VAL A 246 5.25 7.14 -13.89
CA VAL A 246 5.51 6.67 -12.52
C VAL A 246 5.24 7.79 -11.51
N ALA A 247 5.79 8.99 -11.75
CA ALA A 247 5.61 10.15 -10.88
C ALA A 247 4.12 10.53 -10.73
N GLU A 248 3.34 10.45 -11.81
CA GLU A 248 1.89 10.68 -11.78
C GLU A 248 1.15 9.66 -10.91
N ARG A 249 1.45 8.35 -11.07
CA ARG A 249 0.84 7.30 -10.23
C ARG A 249 1.19 7.47 -8.76
N GLN A 250 2.44 7.81 -8.45
CA GLN A 250 2.89 8.05 -7.07
C GLN A 250 2.24 9.31 -6.48
N ALA A 251 2.15 10.40 -7.22
CA ALA A 251 1.46 11.62 -6.78
C ALA A 251 0.00 11.33 -6.37
N ARG A 252 -0.70 10.58 -7.22
CA ARG A 252 -2.08 10.16 -6.97
C ARG A 252 -2.20 9.21 -5.77
N LEU A 253 -1.28 8.25 -5.62
CA LEU A 253 -1.28 7.30 -4.51
C LEU A 253 -1.08 8.02 -3.18
N ILE A 254 -0.03 8.86 -3.07
CA ILE A 254 0.29 9.59 -1.85
C ILE A 254 -0.82 10.57 -1.47
N ALA A 255 -1.43 11.25 -2.45
CA ALA A 255 -2.59 12.11 -2.20
C ALA A 255 -3.77 11.32 -1.58
N ARG A 256 -4.04 10.10 -2.05
CA ARG A 256 -5.06 9.24 -1.46
C ARG A 256 -4.73 8.80 -0.03
N TRP A 257 -3.45 8.48 0.27
CA TRP A 257 -3.03 8.20 1.65
C TRP A 257 -3.31 9.39 2.57
N GLN A 258 -2.94 10.59 2.12
CA GLN A 258 -3.22 11.82 2.88
C GLN A 258 -4.73 12.01 3.13
N CYS A 259 -5.58 11.74 2.14
CA CYS A 259 -7.02 11.91 2.26
C CYS A 259 -7.70 10.95 3.25
N VAL A 260 -7.09 9.82 3.60
CA VAL A 260 -7.65 8.85 4.56
C VAL A 260 -6.88 8.79 5.89
N GLY A 261 -5.86 9.64 6.08
CA GLY A 261 -5.06 9.65 7.30
C GLY A 261 -4.11 8.46 7.43
N PHE A 262 -3.74 7.81 6.33
CA PHE A 262 -2.81 6.68 6.32
C PHE A 262 -1.35 7.14 6.40
N ILE A 263 -0.58 6.48 7.26
CA ILE A 263 0.87 6.68 7.44
C ILE A 263 1.55 5.36 7.14
N HIS A 264 2.39 5.33 6.11
CA HIS A 264 3.11 4.11 5.71
C HIS A 264 4.18 3.71 6.74
N GLY A 265 4.85 4.69 7.32
CA GLY A 265 5.82 4.52 8.40
C GLY A 265 7.24 4.11 7.96
N VAL A 266 7.42 3.56 6.76
CA VAL A 266 8.75 3.21 6.18
C VAL A 266 8.70 3.39 4.65
N MET A 267 8.81 4.64 4.20
CA MET A 267 8.81 4.97 2.76
C MET A 267 10.25 4.95 2.21
N ASN A 268 10.94 3.83 2.37
CA ASN A 268 12.21 3.58 1.69
C ASN A 268 11.99 3.40 0.18
N THR A 269 13.04 3.50 -0.63
CA THR A 269 12.96 3.28 -2.09
C THR A 269 12.60 1.83 -2.45
N ASP A 270 12.92 0.87 -1.58
CA ASP A 270 12.48 -0.52 -1.69
C ASP A 270 11.00 -0.75 -1.31
N ASN A 271 10.32 0.26 -0.77
CA ASN A 271 8.88 0.25 -0.47
C ASN A 271 8.06 1.17 -1.38
N MET A 272 8.60 1.56 -2.54
CA MET A 272 7.90 2.32 -3.57
C MET A 272 7.76 1.47 -4.84
N ALA A 273 6.59 0.84 -5.03
CA ALA A 273 6.29 0.01 -6.19
C ALA A 273 6.05 0.87 -7.45
N LEU A 274 6.68 0.50 -8.57
CA LEU A 274 6.54 1.24 -9.84
C LEU A 274 5.14 1.10 -10.46
N ALA A 275 4.40 0.07 -10.07
CA ALA A 275 2.99 -0.09 -10.43
C ALA A 275 2.07 0.99 -9.82
N GLY A 276 2.55 1.75 -8.81
CA GLY A 276 1.75 2.73 -8.08
C GLY A 276 0.81 2.10 -7.05
N GLU A 277 1.18 0.94 -6.51
CA GLU A 277 0.49 0.25 -5.42
C GLU A 277 1.21 0.46 -4.09
N THR A 278 0.44 0.52 -3.00
CA THR A 278 1.00 0.46 -1.64
C THR A 278 1.52 -0.95 -1.38
N ILE A 279 2.73 -1.08 -0.85
CA ILE A 279 3.40 -2.36 -0.60
C ILE A 279 4.08 -2.35 0.77
N ASP A 280 4.24 -3.55 1.37
CA ASP A 280 5.01 -3.77 2.61
C ASP A 280 4.44 -3.02 3.83
N TYR A 281 3.31 -3.52 4.31
CA TYR A 281 2.60 -3.01 5.49
C TYR A 281 3.26 -3.43 6.81
N GLY A 282 4.42 -2.84 7.09
CA GLY A 282 5.15 -3.04 8.34
C GLY A 282 4.64 -2.09 9.45
N PRO A 283 5.33 -0.97 9.71
CA PRO A 283 4.96 -0.04 10.79
C PRO A 283 3.90 0.99 10.36
N CYS A 284 3.01 0.62 9.43
CA CYS A 284 1.93 1.48 8.97
C CYS A 284 0.78 1.55 9.98
N ALA A 285 0.04 2.67 9.95
CA ALA A 285 -1.16 2.86 10.77
C ALA A 285 -2.02 4.00 10.22
N PHE A 286 -3.26 4.07 10.66
CA PHE A 286 -4.16 5.19 10.40
C PHE A 286 -4.15 6.16 11.57
N MET A 287 -4.17 7.44 11.26
CA MET A 287 -4.18 8.51 12.25
C MET A 287 -5.57 8.64 12.88
N ASP A 288 -5.62 8.75 14.21
CA ASP A 288 -6.82 9.11 14.96
C ASP A 288 -6.93 10.64 15.02
N ALA A 289 -6.38 11.30 16.01
CA ALA A 289 -6.35 12.75 16.08
C ALA A 289 -5.44 13.36 15.01
N PHE A 290 -5.91 14.40 14.32
CA PHE A 290 -5.13 15.03 13.24
C PHE A 290 -3.90 15.76 13.78
N ASN A 291 -2.74 15.31 13.34
CA ASN A 291 -1.48 16.02 13.55
C ASN A 291 -0.51 15.68 12.39
N PRO A 292 -0.03 16.66 11.61
CA PRO A 292 0.90 16.41 10.52
C PRO A 292 2.25 15.84 10.98
N ALA A 293 2.62 15.99 12.25
CA ALA A 293 3.85 15.43 12.83
C ALA A 293 3.69 13.99 13.34
N THR A 294 2.52 13.35 13.17
CA THR A 294 2.27 11.99 13.66
C THR A 294 3.21 10.98 13.02
N VAL A 295 3.87 10.20 13.87
CA VAL A 295 4.78 9.09 13.54
C VAL A 295 4.37 7.86 14.31
N PHE A 296 4.23 6.72 13.62
CA PHE A 296 3.92 5.45 14.29
C PHE A 296 5.12 4.50 14.38
N SER A 297 6.02 4.55 13.41
CA SER A 297 7.20 3.67 13.39
C SER A 297 8.10 3.92 14.60
N SER A 298 8.33 2.88 15.41
CA SER A 298 9.19 2.96 16.61
C SER A 298 10.65 3.29 16.29
N ILE A 299 11.10 3.02 15.08
CA ILE A 299 12.48 3.26 14.63
C ILE A 299 12.66 4.62 13.93
N ASP A 300 11.58 5.33 13.63
CA ASP A 300 11.63 6.67 13.03
C ASP A 300 11.68 7.75 14.13
N GLN A 301 12.86 7.93 14.74
CA GLN A 301 13.05 8.88 15.85
C GLN A 301 12.99 10.35 15.42
N HIS A 302 13.18 10.63 14.13
CA HIS A 302 13.29 12.00 13.60
C HIS A 302 12.07 12.44 12.78
N GLY A 303 11.03 11.60 12.69
CA GLY A 303 9.83 11.91 11.94
C GLY A 303 10.05 11.98 10.41
N ARG A 304 11.05 11.26 9.90
CA ARG A 304 11.30 11.20 8.45
C ARG A 304 10.06 10.82 7.68
N TYR A 305 9.29 9.86 8.20
CA TYR A 305 8.07 9.33 7.59
C TYR A 305 6.80 9.79 8.32
N ALA A 306 6.85 10.95 8.99
CA ALA A 306 5.66 11.57 9.57
C ALA A 306 4.59 11.80 8.49
N PHE A 307 3.31 11.85 8.90
CA PHE A 307 2.18 12.07 8.00
C PHE A 307 2.43 13.21 7.00
N GLY A 308 2.77 14.40 7.48
CA GLY A 308 3.00 15.57 6.64
C GLY A 308 4.27 15.51 5.78
N ASN A 309 5.21 14.58 6.07
CA ASN A 309 6.43 14.42 5.31
C ASN A 309 6.30 13.43 4.14
N GLN A 310 5.23 12.65 4.06
CA GLN A 310 5.07 11.60 3.04
C GLN A 310 5.23 12.13 1.60
N PRO A 311 4.64 13.28 1.20
CA PRO A 311 4.84 13.82 -0.14
C PRO A 311 6.30 14.17 -0.43
N ARG A 312 7.00 14.77 0.55
CA ARG A 312 8.42 15.12 0.43
C ARG A 312 9.31 13.90 0.27
N ILE A 313 9.01 12.83 1.01
CA ILE A 313 9.76 11.57 0.90
C ILE A 313 9.46 10.87 -0.42
N ALA A 314 8.23 10.93 -0.93
CA ALA A 314 7.92 10.43 -2.27
C ALA A 314 8.71 11.17 -3.35
N ALA A 315 8.79 12.50 -3.29
CA ALA A 315 9.64 13.29 -4.18
C ALA A 315 11.12 12.88 -4.09
N TRP A 316 11.62 12.65 -2.87
CA TRP A 316 12.99 12.19 -2.65
C TRP A 316 13.25 10.80 -3.26
N ASN A 317 12.32 9.85 -3.09
CA ASN A 317 12.42 8.53 -3.70
C ASN A 317 12.38 8.61 -5.24
N LEU A 318 11.55 9.49 -5.79
CA LEU A 318 11.51 9.74 -7.23
C LEU A 318 12.80 10.39 -7.74
N ALA A 319 13.48 11.24 -6.93
CA ALA A 319 14.79 11.73 -7.29
C ALA A 319 15.81 10.58 -7.38
N ARG A 320 15.80 9.64 -6.42
CA ARG A 320 16.63 8.42 -6.51
C ARG A 320 16.31 7.60 -7.76
N PHE A 321 15.02 7.49 -8.12
CA PHE A 321 14.59 6.82 -9.34
C PHE A 321 15.08 7.55 -10.61
N ALA A 322 14.95 8.89 -10.68
CA ALA A 322 15.44 9.68 -11.82
C ALA A 322 16.95 9.49 -12.04
N GLU A 323 17.74 9.48 -10.95
CA GLU A 323 19.18 9.27 -11.00
C GLU A 323 19.55 7.94 -11.68
N THR A 324 18.75 6.89 -11.46
CA THR A 324 18.98 5.59 -12.14
C THR A 324 18.75 5.66 -13.64
N LEU A 325 17.92 6.59 -14.12
CA LEU A 325 17.50 6.70 -15.51
C LEU A 325 18.29 7.73 -16.32
N LEU A 326 19.24 8.46 -15.73
CA LEU A 326 19.96 9.57 -16.39
C LEU A 326 20.59 9.14 -17.71
N SER A 327 21.25 7.98 -17.75
CA SER A 327 21.87 7.44 -18.96
C SER A 327 20.87 7.03 -20.07
N LEU A 328 19.58 6.95 -19.72
CA LEU A 328 18.48 6.67 -20.66
C LEU A 328 17.75 7.94 -21.08
N PHE A 329 17.94 9.08 -20.40
CA PHE A 329 17.32 10.35 -20.75
C PHE A 329 18.07 11.06 -21.87
N ALA A 330 19.40 11.11 -21.82
CA ALA A 330 20.25 11.71 -22.83
C ALA A 330 21.69 11.17 -22.73
N ASP A 331 22.44 11.29 -23.82
CA ASP A 331 23.88 10.94 -23.86
C ASP A 331 24.74 11.96 -23.10
N ASP A 332 24.36 13.22 -23.12
CA ASP A 332 25.01 14.30 -22.35
C ASP A 332 24.49 14.30 -20.92
N GLU A 333 25.40 14.18 -19.96
CA GLU A 333 25.07 14.07 -18.54
C GLU A 333 24.33 15.32 -18.00
N GLN A 334 24.76 16.51 -18.41
CA GLN A 334 24.15 17.75 -17.94
C GLN A 334 22.73 17.91 -18.52
N GLN A 335 22.54 17.53 -19.77
CA GLN A 335 21.22 17.48 -20.39
C GLN A 335 20.33 16.46 -19.68
N ALA A 336 20.84 15.27 -19.37
CA ALA A 336 20.09 14.24 -18.65
C ALA A 336 19.64 14.72 -17.26
N ILE A 337 20.54 15.37 -16.51
CA ILE A 337 20.25 15.96 -15.20
C ILE A 337 19.16 17.03 -15.32
N ALA A 338 19.27 17.94 -16.31
CA ALA A 338 18.27 18.98 -16.51
C ALA A 338 16.88 18.40 -16.83
N ILE A 339 16.81 17.36 -17.67
CA ILE A 339 15.57 16.61 -17.96
C ILE A 339 15.00 16.00 -16.67
N GLY A 340 15.82 15.31 -15.89
CA GLY A 340 15.40 14.67 -14.64
C GLY A 340 14.87 15.68 -13.61
N GLN A 341 15.54 16.83 -13.46
CA GLN A 341 15.11 17.90 -12.57
C GLN A 341 13.76 18.51 -13.00
N GLN A 342 13.57 18.75 -14.30
CA GLN A 342 12.29 19.24 -14.83
C GLN A 342 11.15 18.25 -14.63
N ALA A 343 11.41 16.95 -14.85
CA ALA A 343 10.43 15.91 -14.62
C ALA A 343 10.06 15.78 -13.13
N LEU A 344 11.05 15.86 -12.23
CA LEU A 344 10.82 15.81 -10.79
C LEU A 344 10.05 17.04 -10.27
N ALA A 345 10.31 18.23 -10.81
CA ALA A 345 9.59 19.45 -10.41
C ALA A 345 8.07 19.31 -10.61
N ARG A 346 7.64 18.62 -11.67
CA ARG A 346 6.21 18.37 -11.96
C ARG A 346 5.51 17.48 -10.92
N PHE A 347 6.26 16.70 -10.15
CA PHE A 347 5.66 15.82 -9.14
C PHE A 347 4.90 16.61 -8.06
N ASN A 348 5.48 17.69 -7.56
CA ASN A 348 4.83 18.51 -6.52
C ASN A 348 3.52 19.15 -7.03
N GLU A 349 3.50 19.61 -8.28
CA GLU A 349 2.30 20.15 -8.91
C GLU A 349 1.21 19.08 -9.03
N ARG A 350 1.57 17.86 -9.51
CA ARG A 350 0.68 16.71 -9.62
C ARG A 350 0.13 16.29 -8.27
N PHE A 351 1.01 16.17 -7.27
CA PHE A 351 0.59 15.83 -5.91
C PHE A 351 -0.40 16.85 -5.35
N ASN A 352 -0.06 18.14 -5.43
CA ASN A 352 -0.92 19.23 -4.93
C ASN A 352 -2.27 19.24 -5.65
N HIS A 353 -2.29 18.99 -6.96
CA HIS A 353 -3.51 18.86 -7.73
C HIS A 353 -4.39 17.72 -7.21
N HIS A 354 -3.85 16.50 -7.13
CA HIS A 354 -4.62 15.33 -6.65
C HIS A 354 -5.06 15.48 -5.19
N TYR A 355 -4.21 16.02 -4.34
CA TYR A 355 -4.53 16.26 -2.94
C TYR A 355 -5.65 17.30 -2.79
N SER A 356 -5.55 18.43 -3.51
CA SER A 356 -6.58 19.46 -3.52
C SER A 356 -7.93 18.89 -3.97
N LEU A 357 -7.95 18.16 -5.10
CA LEU A 357 -9.17 17.48 -5.59
C LEU A 357 -9.75 16.53 -4.54
N GLY A 358 -8.91 15.72 -3.90
CA GLY A 358 -9.34 14.79 -2.86
C GLY A 358 -9.93 15.50 -1.64
N MET A 359 -9.27 16.54 -1.15
CA MET A 359 -9.74 17.32 0.01
C MET A 359 -11.02 18.12 -0.29
N GLN A 360 -11.15 18.66 -1.50
CA GLN A 360 -12.37 19.33 -1.94
C GLN A 360 -13.53 18.34 -2.03
N ALA A 361 -13.31 17.16 -2.58
CA ALA A 361 -14.32 16.09 -2.61
C ALA A 361 -14.76 15.70 -1.18
N LYS A 362 -13.84 15.64 -0.20
CA LYS A 362 -14.14 15.40 1.21
C LYS A 362 -15.04 16.48 1.82
N LEU A 363 -15.00 17.70 1.28
CA LEU A 363 -15.85 18.83 1.68
C LEU A 363 -17.09 18.99 0.78
N GLY A 364 -17.35 18.08 -0.15
CA GLY A 364 -18.50 18.12 -1.06
C GLY A 364 -18.40 19.21 -2.14
N LEU A 365 -17.18 19.64 -2.45
CA LEU A 365 -16.91 20.67 -3.45
C LEU A 365 -16.58 20.01 -4.79
N VAL A 366 -17.41 20.25 -5.81
CA VAL A 366 -17.29 19.66 -7.16
C VAL A 366 -16.81 20.65 -8.20
N ASN A 367 -17.04 21.94 -7.99
CA ASN A 367 -16.54 23.03 -8.84
C ASN A 367 -15.35 23.66 -8.13
N HIS A 368 -14.14 23.39 -8.63
CA HIS A 368 -12.91 23.84 -7.98
C HIS A 368 -12.70 25.34 -8.09
N GLU A 369 -12.48 26.00 -6.96
CA GLU A 369 -12.08 27.40 -6.87
C GLU A 369 -10.77 27.49 -6.07
N GLU A 370 -9.91 28.45 -6.41
CA GLU A 370 -8.64 28.65 -5.71
C GLU A 370 -8.85 28.96 -4.21
N ALA A 371 -9.93 29.65 -3.89
CA ALA A 371 -10.33 29.94 -2.50
C ALA A 371 -10.64 28.69 -1.66
N ASP A 372 -10.97 27.56 -2.28
CA ASP A 372 -11.29 26.30 -1.57
C ASP A 372 -10.08 25.75 -0.79
N VAL A 373 -8.85 26.05 -1.23
CA VAL A 373 -7.62 25.70 -0.52
C VAL A 373 -7.60 26.32 0.88
N GLY A 374 -8.09 27.55 1.02
CA GLY A 374 -8.22 28.22 2.31
C GLY A 374 -9.18 27.49 3.25
N LEU A 375 -10.32 27.02 2.76
CA LEU A 375 -11.28 26.25 3.56
C LEU A 375 -10.65 24.95 4.09
N VAL A 376 -9.90 24.24 3.25
CA VAL A 376 -9.21 22.99 3.64
C VAL A 376 -8.16 23.29 4.70
N THR A 377 -7.30 24.30 4.49
CA THR A 377 -6.21 24.67 5.40
C THR A 377 -6.73 25.10 6.77
N ASP A 378 -7.78 25.92 6.79
CA ASP A 378 -8.39 26.40 8.03
C ASP A 378 -9.00 25.23 8.82
N LEU A 379 -9.72 24.32 8.15
CA LEU A 379 -10.28 23.13 8.82
C LEU A 379 -9.18 22.26 9.44
N LEU A 380 -8.13 21.94 8.70
CA LEU A 380 -7.02 21.13 9.18
C LEU A 380 -6.31 21.81 10.38
N THR A 381 -6.17 23.15 10.35
CA THR A 381 -5.63 23.93 11.47
C THR A 381 -6.51 23.79 12.71
N LEU A 382 -7.82 23.95 12.56
CA LEU A 382 -8.76 23.76 13.67
C LEU A 382 -8.76 22.33 14.21
N MET A 383 -8.71 21.33 13.30
CA MET A 383 -8.62 19.92 13.70
C MET A 383 -7.37 19.65 14.54
N GLN A 384 -6.22 20.20 14.16
CA GLN A 384 -4.98 20.06 14.93
C GLN A 384 -5.08 20.76 16.29
N GLN A 385 -5.62 21.98 16.35
CA GLN A 385 -5.79 22.74 17.62
C GLN A 385 -6.67 22.03 18.63
N HIS A 386 -7.71 21.34 18.15
CA HIS A 386 -8.69 20.63 18.99
C HIS A 386 -8.43 19.11 19.07
N ALA A 387 -7.29 18.62 18.58
CA ALA A 387 -6.95 17.20 18.52
C ALA A 387 -8.11 16.34 17.95
N ALA A 388 -8.82 16.86 16.94
CA ALA A 388 -10.01 16.24 16.39
C ALA A 388 -9.66 14.99 15.58
N ASP A 389 -10.48 13.95 15.71
CA ASP A 389 -10.34 12.72 14.93
C ASP A 389 -10.46 12.99 13.43
N TYR A 390 -9.45 12.55 12.67
CA TYR A 390 -9.37 12.84 11.23
C TYR A 390 -10.56 12.26 10.46
N THR A 391 -10.81 10.98 10.62
CA THR A 391 -11.86 10.26 9.88
C THR A 391 -13.26 10.73 10.30
N ASN A 392 -13.51 10.79 11.61
CA ASN A 392 -14.82 11.13 12.13
C ASN A 392 -15.19 12.59 11.89
N THR A 393 -14.24 13.53 11.81
CA THR A 393 -14.51 14.94 11.48
C THR A 393 -15.13 15.05 10.08
N PHE A 394 -14.51 14.47 9.06
CA PHE A 394 -15.05 14.51 7.69
C PHE A 394 -16.36 13.72 7.56
N ARG A 395 -16.47 12.62 8.30
CA ARG A 395 -17.71 11.84 8.31
C ARG A 395 -18.85 12.59 8.97
N ARG A 396 -18.62 13.30 10.09
CA ARG A 396 -19.60 14.14 10.77
C ARG A 396 -20.07 15.30 9.89
N LEU A 397 -19.15 15.94 9.17
CA LEU A 397 -19.48 16.97 8.16
C LEU A 397 -20.40 16.44 7.04
N SER A 398 -20.33 15.15 6.72
CA SER A 398 -21.20 14.50 5.72
C SER A 398 -22.61 14.18 6.24
N GLY A 399 -22.97 14.62 7.42
CA GLY A 399 -24.24 14.36 8.09
C GLY A 399 -25.46 14.87 7.35
N SER A 400 -26.62 14.83 8.01
CA SER A 400 -27.92 15.07 7.36
C SER A 400 -28.08 16.50 6.78
N ALA A 401 -28.56 16.61 5.56
CA ALA A 401 -28.89 17.88 4.90
C ALA A 401 -29.99 18.71 5.59
N ALA A 402 -30.66 18.16 6.59
CA ALA A 402 -31.67 18.85 7.39
C ALA A 402 -31.06 19.78 8.47
N GLU A 403 -29.74 19.69 8.66
CA GLU A 403 -29.04 20.49 9.67
C GLU A 403 -28.46 21.74 8.99
N SER A 404 -29.00 22.91 9.35
CA SER A 404 -28.39 24.19 9.00
C SER A 404 -27.00 24.31 9.65
N ALA A 405 -26.13 25.19 9.13
CA ALA A 405 -24.83 25.46 9.73
C ALA A 405 -24.90 25.79 11.24
N GLU A 406 -26.06 26.29 11.69
CA GLU A 406 -26.35 26.59 13.09
C GLU A 406 -26.57 25.33 13.96
N ASN A 407 -26.85 24.17 13.35
CA ASN A 407 -27.17 22.92 14.04
C ASN A 407 -26.05 21.86 14.01
N TYR A 408 -24.89 22.15 13.38
CA TYR A 408 -23.75 21.22 13.36
C TYR A 408 -23.19 20.89 14.76
N GLY A 409 -23.54 21.68 15.79
CA GLY A 409 -23.17 21.44 17.19
C GLY A 409 -24.21 20.68 18.01
N THR A 410 -25.38 20.34 17.48
CA THR A 410 -26.43 19.71 18.26
C THR A 410 -26.31 18.18 18.34
N LYS A 411 -26.82 17.60 19.44
CA LYS A 411 -26.57 16.25 19.96
C LYS A 411 -26.89 15.05 19.06
N GLY A 412 -27.38 15.22 17.83
CA GLY A 412 -27.88 14.13 17.00
C GLY A 412 -26.80 13.37 16.18
N ASN A 413 -25.68 14.01 15.86
CA ASN A 413 -24.62 13.48 14.96
C ASN A 413 -23.22 13.48 15.57
N ALA A 414 -23.12 13.43 16.89
CA ALA A 414 -21.83 13.36 17.57
C ALA A 414 -21.07 12.09 17.19
N LEU A 415 -19.84 12.23 16.67
CA LEU A 415 -18.93 11.13 16.44
C LEU A 415 -17.73 11.23 17.40
N PRO A 416 -17.24 10.10 17.92
CA PRO A 416 -16.16 10.10 18.90
C PRO A 416 -14.93 10.89 18.43
N GLY A 417 -14.33 11.68 19.33
CA GLY A 417 -13.14 12.47 19.05
C GLY A 417 -13.38 13.76 18.26
N THR A 418 -14.61 14.23 18.09
CA THR A 418 -14.93 15.44 17.31
C THR A 418 -15.59 16.55 18.13
N ASP A 419 -16.05 16.29 19.35
CA ASP A 419 -16.94 17.21 20.09
C ASP A 419 -16.26 18.54 20.43
N ALA A 420 -14.99 18.54 20.84
CA ALA A 420 -14.25 19.76 21.14
C ALA A 420 -14.19 20.71 19.93
N LEU A 421 -13.88 20.17 18.74
CA LEU A 421 -13.85 20.94 17.50
C LEU A 421 -15.22 21.53 17.17
N PHE A 422 -16.28 20.70 17.18
CA PHE A 422 -17.61 21.12 16.76
C PHE A 422 -18.30 22.06 17.76
N ALA A 423 -17.80 22.16 18.99
CA ALA A 423 -18.25 23.12 20.00
C ALA A 423 -17.52 24.47 19.92
N ALA A 424 -16.43 24.57 19.15
CA ALA A 424 -15.62 25.78 19.06
C ALA A 424 -16.30 26.87 18.21
N ALA A 425 -16.20 28.13 18.65
CA ALA A 425 -16.76 29.27 17.93
C ALA A 425 -16.08 29.47 16.57
N GLU A 426 -14.78 29.23 16.49
CA GLU A 426 -13.97 29.30 15.28
C GLU A 426 -14.44 28.27 14.24
N PHE A 427 -14.79 27.06 14.69
CA PHE A 427 -15.37 26.05 13.82
C PHE A 427 -16.73 26.48 13.28
N THR A 428 -17.59 27.07 14.12
CA THR A 428 -18.90 27.58 13.68
C THR A 428 -18.73 28.65 12.58
N ALA A 429 -17.77 29.56 12.74
CA ALA A 429 -17.45 30.57 11.73
C ALA A 429 -16.93 29.93 10.43
N TRP A 430 -16.06 28.93 10.54
CA TRP A 430 -15.57 28.17 9.38
C TRP A 430 -16.71 27.43 8.68
N ALA A 431 -17.56 26.74 9.43
CA ALA A 431 -18.69 25.97 8.91
C ALA A 431 -19.67 26.86 8.13
N GLY A 432 -19.88 28.10 8.59
CA GLY A 432 -20.68 29.10 7.88
C GLY A 432 -20.11 29.42 6.50
N ARG A 433 -18.79 29.66 6.39
CA ARG A 433 -18.08 29.90 5.08
C ARG A 433 -18.19 28.66 4.17
N TRP A 434 -17.86 27.48 4.71
CA TRP A 434 -17.95 26.24 3.98
C TRP A 434 -19.36 25.98 3.44
N TRP A 435 -20.38 26.14 4.27
CA TRP A 435 -21.78 25.92 3.87
C TRP A 435 -22.28 26.94 2.83
N ALA A 436 -21.85 28.21 2.93
CA ALA A 436 -22.08 29.21 1.91
C ALA A 436 -21.49 28.77 0.56
N ARG A 437 -20.25 28.25 0.56
CA ARG A 437 -19.57 27.75 -0.62
C ARG A 437 -20.26 26.50 -1.20
N VAL A 438 -20.75 25.57 -0.36
CA VAL A 438 -21.53 24.41 -0.81
C VAL A 438 -22.79 24.84 -1.55
N LYS A 439 -23.49 25.85 -1.04
CA LYS A 439 -24.73 26.37 -1.66
C LYS A 439 -24.51 27.13 -2.98
N GLN A 440 -23.31 27.60 -3.25
CA GLN A 440 -22.97 28.31 -4.50
C GLN A 440 -22.69 27.36 -5.68
N GLN A 441 -22.62 26.06 -5.45
CA GLN A 441 -22.36 25.06 -6.47
C GLN A 441 -23.59 24.77 -7.35
N ASN A 442 -23.35 24.19 -8.53
CA ASN A 442 -24.40 23.77 -9.47
C ASN A 442 -25.08 22.44 -9.09
N ILE A 443 -24.86 21.96 -7.85
CA ILE A 443 -25.49 20.76 -7.29
C ILE A 443 -26.25 21.15 -6.01
N SER A 444 -27.25 20.36 -5.65
CA SER A 444 -27.95 20.59 -4.41
C SER A 444 -27.05 20.27 -3.18
N PRO A 445 -27.27 20.95 -2.03
CA PRO A 445 -26.57 20.59 -0.79
C PRO A 445 -26.73 19.12 -0.41
N ALA A 446 -27.88 18.51 -0.70
CA ALA A 446 -28.11 17.08 -0.45
C ALA A 446 -27.19 16.19 -1.29
N GLU A 447 -26.99 16.53 -2.57
CA GLU A 447 -26.04 15.84 -3.46
C GLU A 447 -24.61 16.05 -2.98
N ALA A 448 -24.23 17.27 -2.57
CA ALA A 448 -22.91 17.54 -2.02
C ALA A 448 -22.61 16.65 -0.81
N LEU A 449 -23.54 16.55 0.14
CA LEU A 449 -23.40 15.66 1.32
C LEU A 449 -23.41 14.17 0.95
N ALA A 450 -24.16 13.75 -0.08
CA ALA A 450 -24.10 12.38 -0.58
C ALA A 450 -22.74 12.05 -1.20
N ASN A 451 -22.17 12.98 -1.98
CA ASN A 451 -20.81 12.86 -2.54
C ASN A 451 -19.76 12.80 -1.42
N MET A 452 -19.88 13.62 -0.38
CA MET A 452 -19.02 13.53 0.79
C MET A 452 -19.07 12.14 1.45
N ARG A 453 -20.25 11.57 1.65
CA ARG A 453 -20.39 10.21 2.22
C ARG A 453 -19.75 9.14 1.36
N ALA A 454 -19.71 9.30 0.07
CA ALA A 454 -19.09 8.35 -0.87
C ALA A 454 -17.55 8.36 -0.81
N VAL A 455 -16.93 9.44 -0.32
CA VAL A 455 -15.46 9.59 -0.27
C VAL A 455 -14.90 9.68 1.16
N ASN A 456 -15.74 9.95 2.16
CA ASN A 456 -15.36 9.98 3.57
C ASN A 456 -15.73 8.66 4.24
N PRO A 457 -14.76 7.81 4.61
CA PRO A 457 -15.08 6.53 5.21
C PRO A 457 -15.80 6.68 6.55
N ALA A 458 -16.76 5.80 6.82
CA ALA A 458 -17.41 5.67 8.11
C ALA A 458 -16.57 4.85 9.10
N VAL A 459 -15.69 4.00 8.58
CA VAL A 459 -14.81 3.13 9.37
C VAL A 459 -13.46 3.00 8.67
N ILE A 460 -12.41 2.96 9.47
CA ILE A 460 -11.02 2.64 9.09
C ILE A 460 -10.49 1.55 10.01
N PRO A 461 -9.39 0.86 9.68
CA PRO A 461 -8.76 -0.07 10.60
C PRO A 461 -8.08 0.69 11.76
N ARG A 462 -8.86 0.98 12.80
CA ARG A 462 -8.37 1.63 14.02
C ARG A 462 -7.24 0.81 14.63
N ASN A 463 -6.13 1.44 14.97
CA ASN A 463 -4.92 0.76 15.39
C ASN A 463 -5.14 -0.19 16.56
N HIS A 464 -5.87 0.24 17.61
CA HIS A 464 -6.18 -0.60 18.77
C HIS A 464 -7.05 -1.81 18.40
N LYS A 465 -7.96 -1.67 17.41
CA LYS A 465 -8.78 -2.80 16.93
C LYS A 465 -7.99 -3.80 16.10
N VAL A 466 -6.99 -3.32 15.37
CA VAL A 466 -6.03 -4.20 14.70
C VAL A 466 -5.21 -4.96 15.75
N GLU A 467 -4.67 -4.29 16.78
CA GLU A 467 -3.91 -4.95 17.86
C GLU A 467 -4.75 -5.96 18.64
N GLU A 468 -6.03 -5.64 18.97
CA GLU A 468 -6.96 -6.59 19.60
C GLU A 468 -7.11 -7.87 18.76
N ALA A 469 -7.28 -7.71 17.43
CA ALA A 469 -7.42 -8.84 16.51
C ALA A 469 -6.14 -9.69 16.42
N LEU A 470 -4.97 -9.03 16.35
CA LEU A 470 -3.67 -9.71 16.31
C LEU A 470 -3.38 -10.44 17.61
N ALA A 471 -3.66 -9.80 18.76
CA ALA A 471 -3.46 -10.41 20.07
C ALA A 471 -4.35 -11.64 20.27
N ALA A 472 -5.63 -11.58 19.92
CA ALA A 472 -6.54 -12.72 20.01
C ALA A 472 -6.08 -13.89 19.12
N ALA A 473 -5.68 -13.62 17.89
CA ALA A 473 -5.18 -14.62 16.95
C ALA A 473 -3.89 -15.31 17.45
N VAL A 474 -2.95 -14.53 17.98
CA VAL A 474 -1.64 -15.05 18.41
C VAL A 474 -1.71 -15.76 19.75
N SER A 475 -2.43 -15.21 20.74
CA SER A 475 -2.43 -15.74 22.11
C SER A 475 -3.41 -16.90 22.32
N ALA A 476 -4.56 -16.87 21.64
CA ALA A 476 -5.64 -17.82 21.83
C ALA A 476 -6.03 -18.60 20.56
N GLY A 477 -5.44 -18.28 19.39
CA GLY A 477 -5.89 -18.81 18.11
C GLY A 477 -7.31 -18.34 17.73
N ASP A 478 -7.82 -17.29 18.39
CA ASP A 478 -9.15 -16.76 18.14
C ASP A 478 -9.14 -15.81 16.94
N LEU A 479 -9.65 -16.28 15.83
CA LEU A 479 -9.78 -15.52 14.58
C LEU A 479 -11.11 -14.76 14.47
N SER A 480 -12.04 -14.94 15.42
CA SER A 480 -13.38 -14.32 15.36
C SER A 480 -13.30 -12.79 15.47
N VAL A 481 -12.37 -12.27 16.27
CA VAL A 481 -12.11 -10.82 16.42
C VAL A 481 -11.64 -10.22 15.09
N MET A 482 -10.67 -10.87 14.44
CA MET A 482 -10.19 -10.45 13.12
C MET A 482 -11.29 -10.56 12.05
N GLY A 483 -12.07 -11.65 12.05
CA GLY A 483 -13.18 -11.85 11.13
C GLY A 483 -14.24 -10.74 11.25
N SER A 484 -14.56 -10.32 12.47
CA SER A 484 -15.50 -9.23 12.75
C SER A 484 -14.95 -7.87 12.27
N LEU A 485 -13.67 -7.61 12.49
CA LEU A 485 -12.98 -6.41 12.00
C LEU A 485 -12.99 -6.36 10.46
N LEU A 486 -12.59 -7.43 9.79
CA LEU A 486 -12.58 -7.52 8.32
C LEU A 486 -13.98 -7.32 7.73
N LYS A 487 -15.02 -7.88 8.35
CA LYS A 487 -16.42 -7.66 7.95
C LYS A 487 -16.82 -6.19 8.04
N ALA A 488 -16.42 -5.48 9.12
CA ALA A 488 -16.67 -4.06 9.29
C ALA A 488 -15.94 -3.22 8.22
N LEU A 489 -14.71 -3.60 7.85
CA LEU A 489 -13.86 -2.88 6.90
C LEU A 489 -14.22 -3.13 5.43
N LYS A 490 -15.00 -4.17 5.11
CA LYS A 490 -15.33 -4.54 3.72
C LYS A 490 -16.10 -3.44 2.96
N ASN A 491 -16.95 -2.67 3.65
CA ASN A 491 -17.72 -1.58 3.07
C ASN A 491 -17.49 -0.29 3.88
N PRO A 492 -16.32 0.34 3.77
CA PRO A 492 -15.88 1.38 4.71
C PRO A 492 -16.69 2.67 4.61
N PHE A 493 -17.41 2.92 3.53
CA PHE A 493 -18.21 4.12 3.30
C PHE A 493 -19.67 3.99 3.75
N VAL A 494 -20.13 2.77 4.07
CA VAL A 494 -21.51 2.49 4.47
C VAL A 494 -21.59 2.40 6.00
N GLU A 495 -22.55 3.12 6.58
CA GLU A 495 -22.85 3.01 8.01
C GLU A 495 -23.74 1.82 8.28
N THR A 496 -23.28 0.93 9.16
CA THR A 496 -24.03 -0.24 9.59
C THR A 496 -23.90 -0.38 11.11
N GLU A 497 -24.87 -1.01 11.75
CA GLU A 497 -24.79 -1.32 13.18
C GLU A 497 -23.54 -2.15 13.51
N ALA A 498 -23.15 -3.06 12.62
CA ALA A 498 -21.98 -3.92 12.78
C ALA A 498 -20.66 -3.14 12.81
N ASN A 499 -20.55 -1.96 12.18
CA ASN A 499 -19.32 -1.19 12.15
C ASN A 499 -19.26 -0.02 13.14
N LEU A 500 -20.35 0.25 13.89
CA LEU A 500 -20.37 1.33 14.90
C LEU A 500 -19.27 1.19 15.96
N ALA A 501 -19.03 -0.03 16.43
CA ALA A 501 -18.01 -0.31 17.45
C ALA A 501 -16.56 -0.05 16.95
N TYR A 502 -16.34 0.05 15.65
CA TYR A 502 -15.03 0.27 15.03
C TYR A 502 -14.75 1.74 14.68
N ARG A 503 -15.65 2.67 15.00
CA ARG A 503 -15.51 4.09 14.70
C ARG A 503 -14.72 4.86 15.75
N SER A 504 -14.77 4.40 16.99
CA SER A 504 -14.13 5.11 18.10
C SER A 504 -12.60 5.09 17.95
N PRO A 505 -11.93 6.25 18.13
CA PRO A 505 -10.48 6.27 18.30
C PRO A 505 -10.07 5.48 19.53
N ALA A 506 -8.77 5.19 19.64
CA ALA A 506 -8.24 4.55 20.85
C ALA A 506 -8.54 5.38 22.09
N PRO A 507 -8.82 4.74 23.25
CA PRO A 507 -8.86 5.45 24.53
C PRO A 507 -7.53 6.17 24.79
N GLU A 508 -7.59 7.34 25.42
CA GLU A 508 -6.38 8.05 25.83
C GLU A 508 -5.64 7.24 26.90
N THR A 509 -4.53 6.62 26.53
CA THR A 509 -3.69 5.82 27.45
C THR A 509 -2.51 6.59 28.01
N GLY A 510 -2.30 7.85 27.58
CA GLY A 510 -1.15 8.68 27.95
C GLY A 510 0.15 8.32 27.21
N GLU A 511 0.24 7.17 26.57
CA GLU A 511 1.37 6.77 25.75
C GLU A 511 0.99 6.78 24.26
N PRO A 512 1.84 7.35 23.37
CA PRO A 512 1.58 7.35 21.95
C PRO A 512 1.67 5.92 21.39
N TYR A 513 0.69 5.53 20.56
CA TYR A 513 0.72 4.27 19.86
C TYR A 513 1.97 4.19 18.95
N ARG A 514 2.69 3.08 19.04
CA ARG A 514 3.86 2.80 18.20
C ARG A 514 3.75 1.45 17.54
N THR A 515 4.19 1.40 16.30
CA THR A 515 4.27 0.17 15.51
C THR A 515 5.73 -0.29 15.40
N PHE A 516 5.91 -1.60 15.40
CA PHE A 516 7.22 -2.23 15.26
C PHE A 516 7.30 -2.92 13.89
N CYS A 517 8.44 -2.78 13.23
CA CYS A 517 8.73 -3.58 12.06
C CYS A 517 8.96 -5.01 12.57
N GLY A 518 8.04 -5.93 12.33
CA GLY A 518 8.14 -7.32 12.79
C GLY A 518 9.14 -8.16 11.98
N THR A 519 10.34 -7.58 11.74
CA THR A 519 11.41 -8.21 10.97
C THR A 519 12.50 -8.75 11.86
#